data_26ffad1e2054446037f7cb27827f9802
#
_entry.id   26ffad1e2054446037f7cb27827f9802
#
_cell.length_a   1.000
_cell.length_b   1.000
_cell.length_c   1.000
_cell.angle_alpha   90.00
_cell.angle_beta   90.00
_cell.angle_gamma   90.00
#
_symmetry.space_group_name_H-M   'P 1'
#
loop_
_entity.id
_entity.type
_entity.pdbx_description
1 polymer ?
#
loop_
_entity_poly.entity_id
_entity_poly.type
_entity_poly.pdbx_seq_one_letter_code
_entity_poly.pdbx_strand_id
1 'polypeptide(L)'
;MVTRPLAYRVPFLLEREPARHAYRLTNASLETVHGVTFTLHGTGVMAVSEPRVVRPQHGIEVTIRARSSPAILVIRWFRPNGVEYLWRVAF
;
A
#
# COMPACT_ATOMS: atom_id res chain seq x y z
N MET A 1 -19.20 -27.39 -13.23
CA MET A 1 -18.75 -26.11 -13.80
C MET A 1 -17.76 -25.46 -12.84
N VAL A 2 -16.59 -25.14 -13.33
CA VAL A 2 -15.57 -24.47 -12.52
C VAL A 2 -15.82 -22.97 -12.60
N THR A 3 -16.15 -22.36 -11.46
CA THR A 3 -16.28 -20.92 -11.38
C THR A 3 -14.92 -20.31 -11.07
N ARG A 4 -14.40 -19.50 -11.99
CA ARG A 4 -13.18 -18.74 -11.71
C ARG A 4 -13.52 -17.61 -10.75
N PRO A 5 -12.76 -17.44 -9.65
CA PRO A 5 -12.94 -16.26 -8.83
C PRO A 5 -12.58 -15.01 -9.65
N LEU A 6 -13.33 -13.95 -9.46
CA LEU A 6 -13.00 -12.65 -10.06
C LEU A 6 -11.64 -12.19 -9.55
N ALA A 7 -10.83 -11.65 -10.44
CA ALA A 7 -9.56 -11.08 -10.05
C ALA A 7 -9.80 -9.94 -9.06
N TYR A 8 -9.10 -9.99 -7.93
CA TYR A 8 -9.15 -8.92 -6.96
C TYR A 8 -8.27 -7.75 -7.41
N ARG A 9 -8.88 -6.60 -7.56
CA ARG A 9 -8.19 -5.39 -7.96
C ARG A 9 -7.52 -4.75 -6.74
N VAL A 10 -6.26 -4.27 -6.89
CA VAL A 10 -5.61 -3.50 -5.83
C VAL A 10 -6.53 -2.37 -5.39
N PRO A 11 -6.88 -2.27 -4.09
CA PRO A 11 -7.92 -1.33 -3.64
C PRO A 11 -7.41 0.09 -3.45
N PHE A 12 -6.13 0.36 -3.74
CA PHE A 12 -5.50 1.62 -3.40
C PHE A 12 -5.21 2.50 -4.60
N LEU A 13 -5.37 3.82 -4.40
CA LEU A 13 -4.75 4.84 -5.22
C LEU A 13 -3.50 5.33 -4.50
N LEU A 14 -2.39 5.41 -5.22
CA LEU A 14 -1.14 5.93 -4.71
C LEU A 14 -0.82 7.25 -5.39
N GLU A 15 -0.77 8.32 -4.60
CA GLU A 15 -0.42 9.65 -5.06
C GLU A 15 0.94 10.04 -4.53
N ARG A 16 1.74 10.71 -5.36
CA ARG A 16 3.09 11.15 -5.01
C ARG A 16 3.13 12.67 -4.90
N GLU A 17 3.79 13.14 -3.84
CA GLU A 17 4.17 14.55 -3.69
C GLU A 17 5.70 14.63 -3.59
N PRO A 18 6.42 14.69 -4.72
CA PRO A 18 7.89 14.60 -4.72
C PRO A 18 8.57 15.70 -3.90
N ALA A 19 8.02 16.91 -3.89
CA ALA A 19 8.59 18.03 -3.14
C ALA A 19 8.61 17.79 -1.64
N ARG A 20 7.71 16.95 -1.12
CA ARG A 20 7.62 16.61 0.30
C ARG A 20 8.12 15.20 0.62
N HIS A 21 8.59 14.47 -0.38
CA HIS A 21 8.91 13.05 -0.26
C HIS A 21 7.74 12.23 0.32
N ALA A 22 6.53 12.66 0.04
CA ALA A 22 5.32 12.08 0.61
C ALA A 22 4.58 11.26 -0.44
N TYR A 23 4.00 10.16 0.03
CA TYR A 23 3.14 9.28 -0.75
C TYR A 23 1.84 9.12 0.03
N ARG A 24 0.72 9.31 -0.64
CA ARG A 24 -0.59 9.11 -0.05
C ARG A 24 -1.23 7.88 -0.64
N LEU A 25 -1.57 6.94 0.21
CA LEU A 25 -2.29 5.73 -0.15
C LEU A 25 -3.74 5.90 0.29
N THR A 26 -4.66 5.91 -0.67
CA THR A 26 -6.09 6.04 -0.39
C THR A 26 -6.80 4.74 -0.71
N ASN A 27 -7.63 4.25 0.21
CA ASN A 27 -8.49 3.09 -0.04
C ASN A 27 -9.66 3.52 -0.93
N ALA A 28 -9.59 3.16 -2.21
CA ALA A 28 -10.61 3.49 -3.20
C ALA A 28 -11.67 2.39 -3.35
N SER A 29 -11.61 1.35 -2.52
CA SER A 29 -12.59 0.26 -2.53
C SER A 29 -13.77 0.55 -1.59
N LEU A 30 -14.73 -0.37 -1.60
CA LEU A 30 -15.88 -0.31 -0.69
C LEU A 30 -15.66 -1.13 0.59
N GLU A 31 -14.50 -1.78 0.70
CA GLU A 31 -14.15 -2.62 1.85
C GLU A 31 -13.19 -1.90 2.79
N THR A 32 -13.35 -2.07 4.09
CA THR A 32 -12.33 -1.72 5.06
C THR A 32 -11.19 -2.74 4.96
N VAL A 33 -9.96 -2.27 4.82
CA VAL A 33 -8.78 -3.13 4.77
C VAL A 33 -8.03 -3.07 6.10
N HIS A 34 -7.43 -4.19 6.50
CA HIS A 34 -6.83 -4.36 7.82
C HIS A 34 -5.33 -4.64 7.71
N GLY A 35 -4.61 -4.38 8.78
CA GLY A 35 -3.20 -4.72 8.89
C GLY A 35 -2.33 -4.12 7.78
N VAL A 36 -2.66 -2.92 7.31
CA VAL A 36 -1.90 -2.25 6.25
C VAL A 36 -0.53 -1.88 6.77
N THR A 37 0.50 -2.42 6.14
CA THR A 37 1.91 -2.14 6.45
C THR A 37 2.68 -1.81 5.19
N PHE A 38 3.79 -1.09 5.40
CA PHE A 38 4.70 -0.68 4.33
C PHE A 38 6.09 -1.20 4.63
N THR A 39 6.77 -1.73 3.63
CA THR A 39 8.17 -2.13 3.73
C THR A 39 8.92 -1.58 2.54
N LEU A 40 10.03 -0.89 2.80
CA LEU A 40 10.89 -0.35 1.75
C LEU A 40 12.06 -1.30 1.52
N HIS A 41 12.24 -1.71 0.27
CA HIS A 41 13.38 -2.50 -0.19
C HIS A 41 14.24 -1.65 -1.13
N GLY A 42 15.56 -1.75 -0.97
CA GLY A 42 16.51 -0.97 -1.73
C GLY A 42 17.10 0.17 -0.91
N THR A 43 17.58 1.20 -1.59
CA THR A 43 18.19 2.36 -0.92
C THR A 43 17.15 3.39 -0.57
N GLY A 44 17.18 3.86 0.68
CA GLY A 44 16.26 4.88 1.15
C GLY A 44 15.94 4.72 2.63
N VAL A 45 15.19 5.67 3.14
CA VAL A 45 14.77 5.69 4.54
C VAL A 45 13.26 5.90 4.61
N MET A 46 12.61 5.08 5.42
CA MET A 46 11.19 5.18 5.71
C MET A 46 10.98 4.90 7.19
N ALA A 47 10.06 5.63 7.81
CA ALA A 47 9.69 5.36 9.19
C ALA A 47 9.07 3.95 9.31
N VAL A 48 9.25 3.32 10.46
CA VAL A 48 8.65 2.01 10.73
C VAL A 48 7.13 2.12 10.63
N SER A 49 6.54 1.20 9.90
CA SER A 49 5.09 1.16 9.68
C SER A 49 4.43 0.24 10.70
N GLU A 50 3.52 0.78 11.47
CA GLU A 50 2.63 -0.01 12.32
C GLU A 50 1.40 -0.45 11.52
N PRO A 51 0.86 -1.66 11.75
CA PRO A 51 -0.34 -2.11 11.07
C PRO A 51 -1.53 -1.18 11.31
N ARG A 52 -2.22 -0.81 10.24
CA ARG A 52 -3.35 0.12 10.31
C ARG A 52 -4.60 -0.43 9.65
N VAL A 53 -5.74 0.02 10.15
CA VAL A 53 -7.05 -0.23 9.54
C VAL A 53 -7.38 0.99 8.70
N VAL A 54 -7.76 0.77 7.43
CA VAL A 54 -8.10 1.86 6.52
C VAL A 54 -9.49 1.63 5.95
N ARG A 55 -10.40 2.52 6.33
CA ARG A 55 -11.79 2.51 5.83
C ARG A 55 -11.85 3.00 4.39
N PRO A 56 -12.96 2.69 3.67
CA PRO A 56 -13.19 3.26 2.35
C PRO A 56 -13.01 4.78 2.32
N GLN A 57 -12.34 5.29 1.29
CA GLN A 57 -12.05 6.71 1.05
C GLN A 57 -11.10 7.36 2.08
N HIS A 58 -10.60 6.61 3.05
CA HIS A 58 -9.57 7.07 3.97
C HIS A 58 -8.19 6.78 3.39
N GLY A 59 -7.19 7.49 3.87
CA GLY A 59 -5.82 7.37 3.38
C GLY A 59 -4.77 7.35 4.47
N ILE A 60 -3.59 6.90 4.09
CA ILE A 60 -2.38 6.93 4.91
C ILE A 60 -1.32 7.70 4.14
N GLU A 61 -0.65 8.63 4.81
CA GLU A 61 0.51 9.31 4.25
C GLU A 61 1.80 8.63 4.74
N VAL A 62 2.71 8.38 3.82
CA VAL A 62 4.02 7.77 4.10
C VAL A 62 5.10 8.68 3.55
N THR A 63 6.10 8.98 4.36
CA THR A 63 7.28 9.73 3.94
C THR A 63 8.39 8.75 3.57
N ILE A 64 8.88 8.83 2.35
CA ILE A 64 9.96 7.97 1.84
C ILE A 64 11.04 8.85 1.24
N ARG A 65 12.25 8.70 1.74
CA ARG A 65 13.43 9.38 1.20
C ARG A 65 14.32 8.34 0.53
N ALA A 66 14.08 8.10 -0.75
CA ALA A 66 14.91 7.22 -1.56
C ALA A 66 16.11 8.02 -2.10
N ARG A 67 17.32 7.51 -1.87
CA ARG A 67 18.55 8.18 -2.31
C ARG A 67 18.87 7.89 -3.77
N SER A 68 18.47 6.75 -4.26
CA SER A 68 18.66 6.34 -5.65
C SER A 68 17.69 5.22 -5.99
N SER A 69 17.37 5.11 -7.25
CA SER A 69 16.63 3.94 -7.71
C SER A 69 17.61 2.79 -8.01
N PRO A 70 17.17 1.52 -7.98
CA PRO A 70 15.78 1.15 -7.73
C PRO A 70 15.45 1.06 -6.25
N ALA A 71 14.25 1.47 -5.91
CA ALA A 71 13.65 1.20 -4.62
C ALA A 71 12.26 0.60 -4.85
N ILE A 72 11.84 -0.32 -3.99
CA ILE A 72 10.55 -0.98 -4.09
C ILE A 72 9.83 -0.82 -2.76
N LEU A 73 8.63 -0.26 -2.83
CA LEU A 73 7.72 -0.21 -1.69
C LEU A 73 6.81 -1.43 -1.77
N VAL A 74 6.77 -2.22 -0.71
CA VAL A 74 5.83 -3.34 -0.58
C VAL A 74 4.73 -2.91 0.38
N ILE A 75 3.50 -2.94 -0.11
CA ILE A 75 2.31 -2.64 0.68
C ILE A 75 1.60 -3.97 0.94
N ARG A 76 1.35 -4.26 2.21
CA ARG A 76 0.70 -5.49 2.64
C ARG A 76 -0.59 -5.14 3.35
N TRP A 77 -1.64 -5.89 3.09
CA TRP A 77 -2.92 -5.71 3.77
C TRP A 77 -3.72 -7.00 3.79
N PHE A 78 -4.78 -6.99 4.59
CA PHE A 78 -5.74 -8.09 4.70
C PHE A 78 -7.13 -7.59 4.31
N ARG A 79 -7.84 -8.37 3.51
CA ARG A 79 -9.26 -8.14 3.26
C ARG A 79 -10.09 -8.54 4.49
N PRO A 80 -11.38 -8.14 4.57
CA PRO A 80 -12.26 -8.53 5.67
C PRO A 80 -12.37 -10.05 5.87
N ASN A 81 -12.17 -10.84 4.82
CA ASN A 81 -12.16 -12.30 4.88
C ASN A 81 -10.84 -12.89 5.46
N GLY A 82 -9.89 -12.06 5.84
CA GLY A 82 -8.62 -12.48 6.40
C GLY A 82 -7.55 -12.87 5.38
N VAL A 83 -7.83 -12.80 4.09
CA VAL A 83 -6.85 -13.13 3.04
C VAL A 83 -5.84 -11.99 2.90
N GLU A 84 -4.57 -12.33 2.90
CA GLU A 84 -3.45 -11.41 2.77
C GLU A 84 -3.13 -11.12 1.31
N TYR A 85 -2.82 -9.85 1.03
CA TYR A 85 -2.38 -9.39 -0.29
C TYR A 85 -1.12 -8.52 -0.16
N LEU A 86 -0.33 -8.53 -1.21
CA LEU A 86 0.87 -7.71 -1.35
C LEU A 86 0.84 -6.95 -2.67
N TRP A 87 1.29 -5.71 -2.64
CA TRP A 87 1.46 -4.89 -3.83
C TRP A 87 2.86 -4.28 -3.83
N ARG A 88 3.61 -4.49 -4.91
CA ARG A 88 4.96 -3.96 -5.10
C ARG A 88 4.90 -2.73 -5.99
N VAL A 89 5.43 -1.63 -5.48
CA VAL A 89 5.49 -0.38 -6.23
C VAL A 89 6.95 0.00 -6.40
N ALA A 90 7.40 0.09 -7.65
CA ALA A 90 8.76 0.53 -7.96
C ALA A 90 8.82 2.06 -8.11
N PHE A 91 9.94 2.62 -7.71
CA PHE A 91 10.21 4.05 -7.86
C PHE A 91 11.26 4.31 -8.91
#